data_e3be90ae4a2938b7b26c5e6501b2a918
#
_entry.id   e3be90ae4a2938b7b26c5e6501b2a918
#
_cell.length_a   1.000
_cell.length_b   1.000
_cell.length_c   1.000
_cell.angle_alpha   90.00
_cell.angle_beta   90.00
_cell.angle_gamma   90.00
#
_symmetry.space_group_name_H-M   'P 1'
#
loop_
_entity.id
_entity.type
_entity.pdbx_description
1 polymer ?
#
loop_
_entity_poly.entity_id
_entity_poly.type
_entity_poly.pdbx_seq_one_letter_code
_entity_poly.pdbx_strand_id
1 'polypeptide(L)'
;MLDNLTLLTDFYELTMMQGYFKNKKDPVVVFDMFYRHNPSDNGFAIAAGLEQVIEVIKNLNFSYEDVEYLRSLKMFDEDFLDYLSGFHFTGDIYAVPEGTVVFPMEPLVKVVAPIMQAQLVETVILNLINHQSLIATKASRVCYAAQGDFVMEFGLRRAQGPDAGTLGARAAVIGGCAGTSNVICAKKFGVPALGTHAHSWIMSFPDEYTAFKEYAKLYPENAILLVDTYDTLRSGVPNAIKVFKEMKEAGVRFGRYGIRIDSGDLAYMSKKARKMLDAAGFNDASIVASSDLDENLISSLKLQKASIDSWGVGTKLITSADCPAFGGVYKLAAIQNEDGVFEPKIKLSENTWKITNPGDKTIFRIYDMEGKIKGDLIAFADEKIIEDEEYMMFDPIETWKKTLLVPGEFKVRELLVPVFIKGQCVYTSPSVMEIREYCKKEMETLWDETRRLINPHEVHVDLTKKLWDVKKKLLDDYNNALQIDKHATVL
;
A
#
# COMPACT_ATOMS: atom_id res chain seq x y z
N MET A 1 -15.85 8.21 10.39
CA MET A 1 -14.41 8.17 10.34
C MET A 1 -13.86 8.94 9.14
N LEU A 2 -14.42 8.87 7.97
CA LEU A 2 -14.13 9.78 6.85
C LEU A 2 -15.38 10.59 6.49
N ASP A 3 -15.99 11.23 7.50
CA ASP A 3 -16.99 12.27 7.24
C ASP A 3 -16.26 13.37 6.49
N ASN A 4 -16.88 14.22 5.81
CA ASN A 4 -16.33 15.23 4.90
C ASN A 4 -14.82 15.60 5.15
N LEU A 5 -13.89 15.11 4.31
CA LEU A 5 -12.47 15.42 4.36
C LEU A 5 -12.05 16.51 3.36
N THR A 6 -12.95 17.38 2.96
CA THR A 6 -12.67 18.43 1.96
C THR A 6 -11.55 19.37 2.38
N LEU A 7 -11.43 19.66 3.69
CA LEU A 7 -10.33 20.45 4.25
C LEU A 7 -9.06 19.62 4.57
N LEU A 8 -9.01 18.32 4.26
CA LEU A 8 -7.76 17.55 4.31
C LEU A 8 -6.91 17.87 3.08
N THR A 9 -6.43 19.09 3.02
CA THR A 9 -5.62 19.62 1.93
C THR A 9 -4.52 20.53 2.50
N ASP A 10 -3.42 20.65 1.80
CA ASP A 10 -2.37 21.60 2.18
C ASP A 10 -2.82 23.03 1.84
N PHE A 11 -2.45 23.98 2.70
CA PHE A 11 -2.92 25.36 2.59
C PHE A 11 -2.57 26.03 1.26
N TYR A 12 -1.42 25.68 0.66
CA TYR A 12 -1.00 26.23 -0.63
C TYR A 12 -1.97 25.87 -1.77
N GLU A 13 -2.68 24.76 -1.67
CA GLU A 13 -3.64 24.36 -2.69
C GLU A 13 -4.81 25.35 -2.78
N LEU A 14 -5.35 25.77 -1.64
CA LEU A 14 -6.41 26.78 -1.58
C LEU A 14 -5.91 28.17 -2.06
N THR A 15 -4.68 28.55 -1.69
CA THR A 15 -4.12 29.85 -2.15
C THR A 15 -3.85 29.83 -3.65
N MET A 16 -3.38 28.73 -4.22
CA MET A 16 -3.22 28.56 -5.66
C MET A 16 -4.57 28.54 -6.38
N MET A 17 -5.57 27.86 -5.83
CA MET A 17 -6.94 27.85 -6.38
C MET A 17 -7.51 29.27 -6.48
N GLN A 18 -7.39 30.10 -5.42
CA GLN A 18 -7.78 31.51 -5.51
C GLN A 18 -6.99 32.25 -6.59
N GLY A 19 -5.69 31.98 -6.71
CA GLY A 19 -4.85 32.55 -7.77
C GLY A 19 -5.37 32.19 -9.17
N TYR A 20 -5.71 30.95 -9.42
CA TYR A 20 -6.31 30.50 -10.69
C TYR A 20 -7.68 31.16 -10.92
N PHE A 21 -8.54 31.16 -9.90
CA PHE A 21 -9.87 31.77 -9.96
C PHE A 21 -9.80 33.26 -10.36
N LYS A 22 -8.95 34.06 -9.69
CA LYS A 22 -8.78 35.49 -9.95
C LYS A 22 -8.24 35.78 -11.36
N ASN A 23 -7.34 34.92 -11.84
CA ASN A 23 -6.77 35.07 -13.18
C ASN A 23 -7.64 34.42 -14.27
N LYS A 24 -8.84 33.92 -13.94
CA LYS A 24 -9.76 33.20 -14.85
C LYS A 24 -9.05 32.07 -15.59
N LYS A 25 -8.16 31.37 -14.88
CA LYS A 25 -7.31 30.29 -15.42
C LYS A 25 -7.78 28.95 -14.87
N ASP A 26 -8.63 28.29 -15.64
CA ASP A 26 -9.17 26.98 -15.27
C ASP A 26 -9.12 25.97 -16.45
N PRO A 27 -7.94 25.80 -17.10
CA PRO A 27 -7.78 24.81 -18.16
C PRO A 27 -7.95 23.40 -17.58
N VAL A 28 -8.37 22.46 -18.42
CA VAL A 28 -8.28 21.04 -18.08
C VAL A 28 -6.80 20.63 -18.07
N VAL A 29 -6.40 19.89 -17.05
CA VAL A 29 -5.03 19.47 -16.84
C VAL A 29 -4.95 17.98 -16.55
N VAL A 30 -3.75 17.42 -16.71
CA VAL A 30 -3.43 16.06 -16.31
C VAL A 30 -2.40 16.11 -15.19
N PHE A 31 -2.73 15.48 -14.06
CA PHE A 31 -1.79 15.21 -12.98
C PHE A 31 -1.61 13.71 -12.82
N ASP A 32 -0.37 13.31 -12.49
CA ASP A 32 -0.05 11.94 -12.11
C ASP A 32 0.43 11.87 -10.67
N MET A 33 -0.12 10.92 -9.92
CA MET A 33 0.42 10.44 -8.66
C MET A 33 1.31 9.24 -8.94
N PHE A 34 2.57 9.28 -8.49
CA PHE A 34 3.55 8.19 -8.61
C PHE A 34 4.54 8.24 -7.45
N TYR A 35 5.36 7.21 -7.29
CA TYR A 35 6.45 7.21 -6.30
C TYR A 35 7.80 6.95 -6.98
N ARG A 36 8.91 7.22 -6.27
CA ARG A 36 10.24 7.26 -6.90
C ARG A 36 11.14 6.09 -6.53
N HIS A 37 10.99 5.54 -5.34
CA HIS A 37 11.81 4.47 -4.81
C HIS A 37 10.93 3.48 -4.06
N ASN A 38 11.20 2.20 -4.23
CA ASN A 38 10.51 1.18 -3.45
C ASN A 38 10.81 1.33 -1.95
N PRO A 39 9.81 1.19 -1.07
CA PRO A 39 10.04 1.25 0.38
C PRO A 39 10.92 0.08 0.83
N SER A 40 11.78 0.30 1.83
CA SER A 40 12.62 -0.73 2.46
C SER A 40 13.52 -1.50 1.48
N ASP A 41 14.02 -0.84 0.44
CA ASP A 41 14.84 -1.44 -0.62
C ASP A 41 14.19 -2.70 -1.24
N ASN A 42 12.86 -2.72 -1.33
CA ASN A 42 12.12 -3.81 -1.93
C ASN A 42 12.18 -3.74 -3.48
N GLY A 43 11.88 -4.85 -4.16
CA GLY A 43 11.82 -4.90 -5.63
C GLY A 43 10.51 -4.34 -6.23
N PHE A 44 9.50 -4.07 -5.40
CA PHE A 44 8.15 -3.62 -5.80
C PHE A 44 7.43 -2.96 -4.65
N ALA A 45 6.26 -2.38 -4.93
CA ALA A 45 5.27 -2.00 -3.92
C ALA A 45 3.89 -2.60 -4.25
N ILE A 46 2.95 -2.52 -3.28
CA ILE A 46 1.55 -2.92 -3.46
C ILE A 46 0.69 -1.68 -3.43
N ALA A 47 -0.09 -1.43 -4.48
CA ALA A 47 -1.03 -0.33 -4.51
C ALA A 47 -2.20 -0.58 -3.55
N ALA A 48 -2.52 0.39 -2.69
CA ALA A 48 -3.65 0.33 -1.77
C ALA A 48 -4.14 1.73 -1.39
N GLY A 49 -5.41 1.86 -0.98
CA GLY A 49 -6.01 3.13 -0.54
C GLY A 49 -7.01 3.74 -1.53
N LEU A 50 -7.21 3.14 -2.70
CA LEU A 50 -8.10 3.66 -3.74
C LEU A 50 -9.57 3.74 -3.27
N GLU A 51 -10.06 2.75 -2.52
CA GLU A 51 -11.43 2.76 -1.98
C GLU A 51 -11.69 4.01 -1.14
N GLN A 52 -10.72 4.41 -0.30
CA GLN A 52 -10.86 5.61 0.54
C GLN A 52 -10.76 6.90 -0.27
N VAL A 53 -9.91 6.93 -1.32
CA VAL A 53 -9.90 8.05 -2.28
C VAL A 53 -11.25 8.21 -2.94
N ILE A 54 -11.87 7.12 -3.40
CA ILE A 54 -13.21 7.13 -3.99
C ILE A 54 -14.25 7.66 -3.00
N GLU A 55 -14.19 7.21 -1.73
CA GLU A 55 -15.11 7.66 -0.67
C GLU A 55 -15.01 9.18 -0.47
N VAL A 56 -13.78 9.71 -0.41
CA VAL A 56 -13.56 11.15 -0.23
C VAL A 56 -14.02 11.96 -1.45
N ILE A 57 -13.64 11.56 -2.66
CA ILE A 57 -14.01 12.30 -3.89
C ILE A 57 -15.53 12.34 -4.09
N LYS A 58 -16.25 11.26 -3.77
CA LYS A 58 -17.74 11.23 -3.81
C LYS A 58 -18.39 12.24 -2.87
N ASN A 59 -17.73 12.53 -1.73
CA ASN A 59 -18.24 13.39 -0.67
C ASN A 59 -17.57 14.78 -0.66
N LEU A 60 -16.77 15.09 -1.69
CA LEU A 60 -15.99 16.31 -1.76
C LEU A 60 -16.91 17.53 -1.96
N ASN A 61 -17.11 18.30 -0.89
CA ASN A 61 -17.88 19.53 -0.89
C ASN A 61 -17.46 20.39 0.29
N PHE A 62 -17.42 21.71 0.13
CA PHE A 62 -17.21 22.64 1.23
C PHE A 62 -18.53 22.89 1.96
N SER A 63 -18.61 22.48 3.22
CA SER A 63 -19.76 22.79 4.07
C SER A 63 -19.83 24.29 4.39
N TYR A 64 -20.95 24.75 4.92
CA TYR A 64 -21.08 26.13 5.40
C TYR A 64 -20.00 26.44 6.46
N GLU A 65 -19.76 25.52 7.39
CA GLU A 65 -18.75 25.67 8.43
C GLU A 65 -17.33 25.74 7.86
N ASP A 66 -17.03 24.99 6.80
CA ASP A 66 -15.72 25.05 6.12
C ASP A 66 -15.51 26.43 5.49
N VAL A 67 -16.51 26.96 4.78
CA VAL A 67 -16.44 28.28 4.14
C VAL A 67 -16.30 29.39 5.20
N GLU A 68 -17.08 29.34 6.30
CA GLU A 68 -16.96 30.29 7.40
C GLU A 68 -15.59 30.24 8.07
N TYR A 69 -15.02 29.04 8.25
CA TYR A 69 -13.66 28.91 8.74
C TYR A 69 -12.65 29.59 7.79
N LEU A 70 -12.72 29.31 6.49
CA LEU A 70 -11.83 29.94 5.50
C LEU A 70 -12.01 31.47 5.46
N ARG A 71 -13.26 31.98 5.58
CA ARG A 71 -13.55 33.41 5.70
C ARG A 71 -12.88 34.03 6.92
N SER A 72 -12.86 33.32 8.04
CA SER A 72 -12.24 33.81 9.29
C SER A 72 -10.72 34.01 9.18
N LEU A 73 -10.05 33.33 8.25
CA LEU A 73 -8.62 33.49 7.98
C LEU A 73 -8.28 34.83 7.34
N LYS A 74 -9.27 35.54 6.75
CA LYS A 74 -9.09 36.86 6.08
C LYS A 74 -8.05 36.85 4.95
N MET A 75 -7.91 35.73 4.28
CA MET A 75 -6.96 35.53 3.18
C MET A 75 -7.66 35.26 1.85
N PHE A 76 -8.94 34.92 1.88
CA PHE A 76 -9.73 34.58 0.72
C PHE A 76 -10.79 35.63 0.46
N ASP A 77 -11.01 35.94 -0.83
CA ASP A 77 -12.02 36.89 -1.26
C ASP A 77 -13.41 36.24 -1.28
N GLU A 78 -14.46 37.05 -1.06
CA GLU A 78 -15.82 36.55 -0.95
C GLU A 78 -16.29 35.83 -2.22
N ASP A 79 -15.96 36.32 -3.41
CA ASP A 79 -16.34 35.68 -4.67
C ASP A 79 -15.67 34.29 -4.86
N PHE A 80 -14.47 34.09 -4.31
CA PHE A 80 -13.83 32.77 -4.27
C PHE A 80 -14.47 31.85 -3.22
N LEU A 81 -14.84 32.38 -2.06
CA LEU A 81 -15.56 31.63 -1.02
C LEU A 81 -16.97 31.19 -1.52
N ASP A 82 -17.64 32.06 -2.26
CA ASP A 82 -18.91 31.74 -2.93
C ASP A 82 -18.73 30.62 -3.96
N TYR A 83 -17.64 30.66 -4.75
CA TYR A 83 -17.28 29.56 -5.67
C TYR A 83 -17.08 28.23 -4.92
N LEU A 84 -16.36 28.25 -3.79
CA LEU A 84 -16.14 27.03 -3.00
C LEU A 84 -17.43 26.43 -2.45
N SER A 85 -18.44 27.24 -2.10
CA SER A 85 -19.74 26.76 -1.60
C SER A 85 -20.51 25.88 -2.60
N GLY A 86 -20.24 26.05 -3.90
CA GLY A 86 -20.82 25.26 -4.98
C GLY A 86 -19.87 24.18 -5.54
N PHE A 87 -18.73 23.96 -4.89
CA PHE A 87 -17.69 23.09 -5.42
C PHE A 87 -18.09 21.61 -5.41
N HIS A 88 -17.83 20.94 -6.52
CA HIS A 88 -17.91 19.48 -6.65
C HIS A 88 -16.91 19.01 -7.72
N PHE A 89 -16.46 17.79 -7.61
CA PHE A 89 -15.53 17.22 -8.58
C PHE A 89 -16.25 16.81 -9.87
N THR A 90 -15.78 17.26 -11.02
CA THR A 90 -16.37 16.99 -12.34
C THR A 90 -15.41 16.32 -13.32
N GLY A 91 -14.16 16.05 -12.89
CA GLY A 91 -13.11 15.49 -13.72
C GLY A 91 -13.19 13.97 -13.87
N ASP A 92 -12.16 13.44 -14.54
CA ASP A 92 -11.92 12.02 -14.70
C ASP A 92 -10.78 11.59 -13.77
N ILE A 93 -10.87 10.38 -13.22
CA ILE A 93 -9.80 9.74 -12.47
C ILE A 93 -9.60 8.33 -13.01
N TYR A 94 -8.35 8.00 -13.31
CA TYR A 94 -7.92 6.65 -13.66
C TYR A 94 -6.92 6.20 -12.58
N ALA A 95 -6.97 4.93 -12.19
CA ALA A 95 -6.08 4.42 -11.16
C ALA A 95 -5.72 2.95 -11.38
N VAL A 96 -4.61 2.54 -10.80
CA VAL A 96 -4.25 1.14 -10.67
C VAL A 96 -5.13 0.50 -9.60
N PRO A 97 -5.76 -0.67 -9.86
CA PRO A 97 -6.57 -1.37 -8.85
C PRO A 97 -5.76 -1.74 -7.61
N GLU A 98 -6.41 -1.71 -6.44
CA GLU A 98 -5.77 -2.12 -5.19
C GLU A 98 -5.31 -3.58 -5.24
N GLY A 99 -4.19 -3.87 -4.60
CA GLY A 99 -3.55 -5.19 -4.63
C GLY A 99 -2.62 -5.41 -5.81
N THR A 100 -2.58 -4.51 -6.80
CA THR A 100 -1.64 -4.59 -7.91
C THR A 100 -0.22 -4.36 -7.42
N VAL A 101 0.72 -5.19 -7.87
CA VAL A 101 2.15 -4.93 -7.76
C VAL A 101 2.49 -3.74 -8.65
N VAL A 102 3.26 -2.79 -8.15
CA VAL A 102 3.64 -1.56 -8.87
C VAL A 102 5.13 -1.24 -8.68
N PHE A 103 5.68 -0.44 -9.59
CA PHE A 103 7.09 -0.09 -9.61
C PHE A 103 7.29 1.43 -9.60
N PRO A 104 8.50 1.94 -9.28
CA PRO A 104 8.78 3.37 -9.29
C PRO A 104 8.51 4.04 -10.63
N MET A 105 8.08 5.31 -10.58
CA MET A 105 7.81 6.19 -11.75
C MET A 105 6.54 5.86 -12.55
N GLU A 106 5.77 4.85 -12.18
CA GLU A 106 4.46 4.55 -12.76
C GLU A 106 3.39 5.49 -12.24
N PRO A 107 2.51 6.06 -13.09
CA PRO A 107 1.33 6.77 -12.61
C PRO A 107 0.36 5.77 -11.94
N LEU A 108 0.25 5.84 -10.60
CA LEU A 108 -0.69 5.02 -9.82
C LEU A 108 -2.12 5.58 -9.86
N VAL A 109 -2.21 6.91 -9.91
CA VAL A 109 -3.48 7.64 -10.09
C VAL A 109 -3.22 8.76 -11.09
N LYS A 110 -4.08 8.85 -12.10
CA LYS A 110 -4.13 9.94 -13.07
C LYS A 110 -5.40 10.74 -12.88
N VAL A 111 -5.30 12.04 -12.75
CA VAL A 111 -6.45 12.96 -12.63
C VAL A 111 -6.48 13.87 -13.85
N VAL A 112 -7.61 13.89 -14.55
CA VAL A 112 -7.88 14.76 -15.70
C VAL A 112 -9.08 15.65 -15.34
N ALA A 113 -8.83 16.92 -15.01
CA ALA A 113 -9.86 17.80 -14.47
C ALA A 113 -9.50 19.28 -14.69
N PRO A 114 -10.46 20.22 -14.51
CA PRO A 114 -10.13 21.64 -14.34
C PRO A 114 -9.05 21.83 -13.28
N ILE A 115 -8.10 22.75 -13.51
CA ILE A 115 -6.86 22.84 -12.71
C ILE A 115 -7.13 23.05 -11.21
N MET A 116 -8.17 23.81 -10.86
CA MET A 116 -8.53 24.03 -9.45
C MET A 116 -9.02 22.73 -8.79
N GLN A 117 -9.77 21.90 -9.50
CA GLN A 117 -10.24 20.61 -8.99
C GLN A 117 -9.08 19.59 -8.89
N ALA A 118 -8.26 19.50 -9.93
CA ALA A 118 -7.10 18.61 -9.96
C ALA A 118 -6.08 18.95 -8.88
N GLN A 119 -5.91 20.24 -8.56
CA GLN A 119 -5.00 20.70 -7.50
C GLN A 119 -5.53 20.33 -6.11
N LEU A 120 -6.80 20.57 -5.82
CA LEU A 120 -7.39 20.35 -4.48
C LEU A 120 -7.25 18.90 -3.99
N VAL A 121 -7.30 17.93 -4.89
CA VAL A 121 -7.29 16.50 -4.53
C VAL A 121 -5.88 15.93 -4.30
N GLU A 122 -4.82 16.70 -4.51
CA GLU A 122 -3.42 16.27 -4.36
C GLU A 122 -3.18 15.64 -2.98
N THR A 123 -3.36 16.42 -1.91
CA THR A 123 -2.99 15.98 -0.56
C THR A 123 -3.77 14.76 -0.11
N VAL A 124 -5.07 14.70 -0.36
CA VAL A 124 -5.90 13.56 0.08
C VAL A 124 -5.55 12.28 -0.67
N ILE A 125 -5.31 12.36 -1.98
CA ILE A 125 -4.84 11.20 -2.78
C ILE A 125 -3.50 10.70 -2.23
N LEU A 126 -2.53 11.60 -2.06
CA LEU A 126 -1.21 11.25 -1.54
C LEU A 126 -1.28 10.64 -0.14
N ASN A 127 -2.03 11.25 0.77
CA ASN A 127 -2.13 10.77 2.15
C ASN A 127 -2.68 9.35 2.23
N LEU A 128 -3.78 9.07 1.53
CA LEU A 128 -4.47 7.78 1.59
C LEU A 128 -3.71 6.66 0.86
N ILE A 129 -3.18 6.95 -0.33
CA ILE A 129 -2.44 5.96 -1.12
C ILE A 129 -1.07 5.69 -0.49
N ASN A 130 -0.32 6.72 -0.09
CA ASN A 130 1.01 6.55 0.50
C ASN A 130 0.97 5.68 1.74
N HIS A 131 0.08 5.97 2.70
CA HIS A 131 -0.01 5.21 3.94
C HIS A 131 -0.39 3.75 3.69
N GLN A 132 -1.46 3.51 2.93
CA GLN A 132 -1.95 2.15 2.75
C GLN A 132 -1.03 1.31 1.85
N SER A 133 -0.46 1.91 0.79
CA SER A 133 0.52 1.20 -0.05
C SER A 133 1.79 0.84 0.71
N LEU A 134 2.27 1.74 1.58
CA LEU A 134 3.41 1.47 2.45
C LEU A 134 3.17 0.26 3.37
N ILE A 135 2.01 0.24 4.06
CA ILE A 135 1.69 -0.85 4.99
C ILE A 135 1.37 -2.16 4.26
N ALA A 136 0.67 -2.13 3.11
CA ALA A 136 0.44 -3.32 2.30
C ALA A 136 1.75 -3.92 1.80
N THR A 137 2.69 -3.08 1.35
CA THR A 137 4.02 -3.50 0.93
C THR A 137 4.81 -4.13 2.09
N LYS A 138 4.81 -3.50 3.27
CA LYS A 138 5.46 -4.05 4.48
C LYS A 138 4.86 -5.39 4.87
N ALA A 139 3.52 -5.52 4.83
CA ALA A 139 2.83 -6.76 5.12
C ALA A 139 3.21 -7.88 4.14
N SER A 140 3.34 -7.58 2.84
CA SER A 140 3.74 -8.57 1.84
C SER A 140 5.14 -9.14 2.10
N ARG A 141 6.09 -8.32 2.56
CA ARG A 141 7.44 -8.74 2.96
C ARG A 141 7.40 -9.67 4.18
N VAL A 142 6.64 -9.30 5.19
CA VAL A 142 6.44 -10.12 6.41
C VAL A 142 5.80 -11.47 6.06
N CYS A 143 4.77 -11.47 5.22
CA CYS A 143 4.11 -12.69 4.76
C CYS A 143 5.01 -13.56 3.89
N TYR A 144 5.84 -12.95 3.04
CA TYR A 144 6.86 -13.68 2.26
C TYR A 144 7.89 -14.36 3.15
N ALA A 145 8.39 -13.65 4.19
CA ALA A 145 9.32 -14.22 5.17
C ALA A 145 8.71 -15.40 5.95
N ALA A 146 7.40 -15.37 6.19
CA ALA A 146 6.67 -16.42 6.89
C ALA A 146 6.51 -17.72 6.08
N GLN A 147 6.80 -17.72 4.77
CA GLN A 147 6.82 -18.91 3.90
C GLN A 147 5.53 -19.75 3.95
N GLY A 148 4.38 -19.07 3.92
CA GLY A 148 3.05 -19.69 3.93
C GLY A 148 2.42 -19.88 5.31
N ASP A 149 3.13 -19.60 6.39
CA ASP A 149 2.53 -19.57 7.73
C ASP A 149 1.53 -18.42 7.89
N PHE A 150 0.66 -18.54 8.89
CA PHE A 150 -0.31 -17.52 9.22
C PHE A 150 0.34 -16.28 9.83
N VAL A 151 0.14 -15.11 9.22
CA VAL A 151 0.53 -13.81 9.77
C VAL A 151 -0.71 -13.05 10.22
N MET A 152 -0.72 -12.59 11.48
CA MET A 152 -1.81 -11.80 12.08
C MET A 152 -1.30 -10.39 12.38
N GLU A 153 -2.08 -9.38 12.00
CA GLU A 153 -1.80 -7.98 12.30
C GLU A 153 -2.20 -7.65 13.75
N PHE A 154 -1.25 -7.25 14.59
CA PHE A 154 -1.44 -6.96 16.04
C PHE A 154 -0.95 -5.56 16.44
N GLY A 155 -0.89 -4.63 15.49
CA GLY A 155 -0.24 -3.33 15.66
C GLY A 155 -1.13 -2.18 16.14
N LEU A 156 -2.47 -2.34 16.25
CA LEU A 156 -3.41 -1.24 16.52
C LEU A 156 -2.93 -0.26 17.59
N ARG A 157 -2.50 -0.75 18.78
CA ARG A 157 -2.06 0.10 19.91
C ARG A 157 -0.73 0.82 19.68
N ARG A 158 -0.04 0.56 18.55
CA ARG A 158 1.25 1.15 18.16
C ARG A 158 1.14 2.06 16.94
N ALA A 159 -0.01 2.09 16.28
CA ALA A 159 -0.25 2.94 15.12
C ALA A 159 -0.28 4.43 15.49
N GLN A 160 -0.04 5.29 14.49
CA GLN A 160 -0.04 6.75 14.64
C GLN A 160 -1.48 7.31 14.57
N GLY A 161 -2.32 6.91 15.51
CA GLY A 161 -3.70 7.33 15.63
C GLY A 161 -4.72 6.29 15.15
N PRO A 162 -6.02 6.52 15.42
CA PRO A 162 -7.07 5.54 15.16
C PRO A 162 -7.25 5.20 13.68
N ASP A 163 -7.16 6.21 12.82
CA ASP A 163 -7.33 6.03 11.37
C ASP A 163 -6.14 5.27 10.78
N ALA A 164 -4.90 5.63 11.14
CA ALA A 164 -3.72 4.88 10.76
C ALA A 164 -3.78 3.42 11.23
N GLY A 165 -4.28 3.16 12.45
CA GLY A 165 -4.50 1.81 12.94
C GLY A 165 -5.55 1.03 12.17
N THR A 166 -6.61 1.69 11.72
CA THR A 166 -7.74 1.04 11.01
C THR A 166 -7.42 0.82 9.53
N LEU A 167 -6.92 1.86 8.85
CA LEU A 167 -6.55 1.76 7.43
C LEU A 167 -5.26 0.95 7.23
N GLY A 168 -4.33 1.03 8.18
CA GLY A 168 -3.12 0.20 8.17
C GLY A 168 -3.45 -1.29 8.36
N ALA A 169 -4.37 -1.65 9.25
CA ALA A 169 -4.83 -3.03 9.41
C ALA A 169 -5.53 -3.56 8.13
N ARG A 170 -6.35 -2.72 7.47
CA ARG A 170 -6.93 -3.03 6.15
C ARG A 170 -5.83 -3.33 5.12
N ALA A 171 -4.86 -2.42 5.02
CA ALA A 171 -3.74 -2.55 4.09
C ALA A 171 -2.87 -3.78 4.38
N ALA A 172 -2.66 -4.12 5.65
CA ALA A 172 -1.93 -5.32 6.04
C ALA A 172 -2.64 -6.61 5.57
N VAL A 173 -3.99 -6.64 5.61
CA VAL A 173 -4.75 -7.78 5.07
C VAL A 173 -4.61 -7.84 3.54
N ILE A 174 -4.66 -6.71 2.84
CA ILE A 174 -4.40 -6.66 1.38
C ILE A 174 -3.01 -7.24 1.07
N GLY A 175 -1.97 -6.85 1.84
CA GLY A 175 -0.61 -7.33 1.69
C GLY A 175 -0.37 -8.79 2.12
N GLY A 176 -1.41 -9.52 2.56
CA GLY A 176 -1.36 -10.96 2.80
C GLY A 176 -1.65 -11.42 4.23
N CYS A 177 -1.75 -10.52 5.23
CA CYS A 177 -2.11 -10.92 6.58
C CYS A 177 -3.46 -11.65 6.61
N ALA A 178 -3.58 -12.66 7.46
CA ALA A 178 -4.78 -13.49 7.57
C ALA A 178 -5.97 -12.77 8.24
N GLY A 179 -5.69 -11.72 8.99
CA GLY A 179 -6.67 -10.88 9.69
C GLY A 179 -5.98 -9.95 10.68
N THR A 180 -6.77 -9.27 11.51
CA THR A 180 -6.32 -8.23 12.43
C THR A 180 -6.92 -8.38 13.82
N SER A 181 -6.25 -7.86 14.83
CA SER A 181 -6.80 -7.68 16.18
C SER A 181 -7.69 -6.42 16.29
N ASN A 182 -7.76 -5.58 15.26
CA ASN A 182 -8.53 -4.36 15.23
C ASN A 182 -10.01 -4.65 14.92
N VAL A 183 -10.84 -4.62 15.95
CA VAL A 183 -12.28 -4.95 15.84
C VAL A 183 -13.05 -3.98 14.95
N ILE A 184 -12.69 -2.68 14.93
CA ILE A 184 -13.32 -1.69 14.02
C ILE A 184 -12.97 -2.01 12.57
N CYS A 185 -11.71 -2.32 12.29
CA CYS A 185 -11.26 -2.74 10.97
C CYS A 185 -12.00 -3.99 10.50
N ALA A 186 -12.05 -5.02 11.37
CA ALA A 186 -12.76 -6.27 11.07
C ALA A 186 -14.24 -6.03 10.72
N LYS A 187 -14.93 -5.21 11.52
CA LYS A 187 -16.35 -4.84 11.28
C LYS A 187 -16.52 -4.02 9.99
N LYS A 188 -15.69 -2.99 9.79
CA LYS A 188 -15.85 -2.05 8.66
C LYS A 188 -15.58 -2.71 7.31
N PHE A 189 -14.56 -3.55 7.25
CA PHE A 189 -14.04 -4.11 5.99
C PHE A 189 -14.32 -5.61 5.81
N GLY A 190 -15.05 -6.25 6.73
CA GLY A 190 -15.41 -7.66 6.61
C GLY A 190 -14.21 -8.62 6.67
N VAL A 191 -13.12 -8.23 7.34
CA VAL A 191 -11.93 -9.05 7.48
C VAL A 191 -11.95 -9.84 8.79
N PRO A 192 -11.22 -10.99 8.91
CA PRO A 192 -11.22 -11.78 10.14
C PRO A 192 -10.69 -11.01 11.35
N ALA A 193 -11.45 -11.01 12.45
CA ALA A 193 -10.98 -10.56 13.76
C ALA A 193 -10.20 -11.70 14.43
N LEU A 194 -8.92 -11.48 14.74
CA LEU A 194 -8.01 -12.48 15.29
C LEU A 194 -7.38 -11.97 16.59
N GLY A 195 -7.15 -12.88 17.51
CA GLY A 195 -6.51 -12.55 18.77
C GLY A 195 -6.52 -13.72 19.76
N THR A 196 -5.85 -13.51 20.88
CA THR A 196 -5.81 -14.41 22.02
C THR A 196 -6.04 -13.60 23.30
N HIS A 197 -5.49 -14.01 24.42
CA HIS A 197 -5.52 -13.21 25.67
C HIS A 197 -4.16 -12.55 25.95
N ALA A 198 -4.13 -11.67 26.94
CA ALA A 198 -2.92 -10.98 27.42
C ALA A 198 -2.42 -11.56 28.74
N HIS A 199 -1.19 -11.21 29.15
CA HIS A 199 -0.62 -11.58 30.46
C HIS A 199 -1.51 -11.19 31.63
N SER A 200 -2.22 -10.06 31.55
CA SER A 200 -3.16 -9.61 32.58
C SER A 200 -4.28 -10.60 32.88
N TRP A 201 -4.73 -11.37 31.87
CA TRP A 201 -5.68 -12.47 32.08
C TRP A 201 -5.09 -13.50 33.01
N ILE A 202 -3.85 -13.95 32.76
CA ILE A 202 -3.16 -14.94 33.59
C ILE A 202 -3.00 -14.41 35.03
N MET A 203 -2.54 -13.17 35.16
CA MET A 203 -2.27 -12.51 36.43
C MET A 203 -3.54 -12.26 37.26
N SER A 204 -4.72 -12.26 36.65
CA SER A 204 -6.01 -12.05 37.35
C SER A 204 -6.57 -13.29 38.04
N PHE A 205 -5.94 -14.47 37.83
CA PHE A 205 -6.33 -15.73 38.45
C PHE A 205 -5.35 -16.13 39.56
N PRO A 206 -5.75 -17.02 40.52
CA PRO A 206 -4.87 -17.50 41.56
C PRO A 206 -3.60 -18.18 41.07
N ASP A 207 -3.68 -18.85 39.90
CA ASP A 207 -2.56 -19.50 39.23
C ASP A 207 -2.78 -19.60 37.70
N GLU A 208 -1.69 -19.83 36.99
CA GLU A 208 -1.65 -19.92 35.53
C GLU A 208 -2.50 -21.07 34.95
N TYR A 209 -2.51 -22.21 35.64
CA TYR A 209 -3.31 -23.37 35.21
C TYR A 209 -4.81 -23.04 35.27
N THR A 210 -5.29 -22.39 36.33
CA THR A 210 -6.69 -21.97 36.46
C THR A 210 -7.06 -20.99 35.35
N ALA A 211 -6.19 -20.01 35.05
CA ALA A 211 -6.41 -19.05 33.97
C ALA A 211 -6.53 -19.73 32.59
N PHE A 212 -5.65 -20.68 32.30
CA PHE A 212 -5.68 -21.45 31.06
C PHE A 212 -6.93 -22.29 30.92
N LYS A 213 -7.31 -22.99 32.00
CA LYS A 213 -8.50 -23.84 32.04
C LYS A 213 -9.78 -23.06 31.76
N GLU A 214 -9.93 -21.91 32.40
CA GLU A 214 -11.11 -21.06 32.19
C GLU A 214 -11.14 -20.47 30.79
N TYR A 215 -9.99 -20.04 30.22
CA TYR A 215 -9.94 -19.55 28.85
C TYR A 215 -10.30 -20.64 27.83
N ALA A 216 -9.71 -21.82 27.97
CA ALA A 216 -9.93 -22.94 27.07
C ALA A 216 -11.37 -23.48 27.10
N LYS A 217 -12.05 -23.43 28.25
CA LYS A 217 -13.48 -23.75 28.37
C LYS A 217 -14.38 -22.76 27.63
N LEU A 218 -14.04 -21.46 27.70
CA LEU A 218 -14.82 -20.39 27.04
C LEU A 218 -14.63 -20.40 25.52
N TYR A 219 -13.43 -20.72 25.09
CA TYR A 219 -13.02 -20.61 23.67
C TYR A 219 -12.35 -21.90 23.14
N PRO A 220 -13.03 -23.04 23.15
CA PRO A 220 -12.44 -24.30 22.68
C PRO A 220 -12.09 -24.27 21.20
N GLU A 221 -12.80 -23.48 20.39
CA GLU A 221 -12.52 -23.29 18.96
C GLU A 221 -11.26 -22.46 18.68
N ASN A 222 -10.73 -21.76 19.71
CA ASN A 222 -9.51 -20.93 19.58
C ASN A 222 -8.73 -20.88 20.91
N ALA A 223 -8.36 -22.06 21.40
CA ALA A 223 -7.68 -22.21 22.69
C ALA A 223 -6.15 -22.01 22.58
N ILE A 224 -5.70 -20.81 22.22
CA ILE A 224 -4.28 -20.45 22.15
C ILE A 224 -3.87 -19.81 23.50
N LEU A 225 -3.02 -20.51 24.26
CA LEU A 225 -2.64 -20.15 25.63
C LEU A 225 -1.29 -19.44 25.66
N LEU A 226 -1.23 -18.26 26.28
CA LEU A 226 -0.02 -17.45 26.40
C LEU A 226 0.84 -17.97 27.56
N VAL A 227 1.98 -18.61 27.27
CA VAL A 227 2.71 -19.48 28.21
C VAL A 227 3.94 -18.84 28.84
N ASP A 228 4.21 -17.57 28.56
CA ASP A 228 5.45 -16.89 29.00
C ASP A 228 5.20 -15.80 30.05
N THR A 229 4.09 -15.89 30.81
CA THR A 229 3.82 -14.93 31.89
C THR A 229 4.80 -15.08 33.04
N TYR A 230 5.21 -16.30 33.40
CA TYR A 230 6.14 -16.58 34.50
C TYR A 230 7.38 -17.35 34.00
N ASP A 231 7.23 -18.65 33.69
CA ASP A 231 8.32 -19.48 33.14
C ASP A 231 7.75 -20.38 32.05
N THR A 232 8.13 -20.08 30.81
CA THR A 232 7.60 -20.76 29.62
C THR A 232 7.73 -22.28 29.70
N LEU A 233 8.92 -22.79 30.06
CA LEU A 233 9.22 -24.24 29.98
C LEU A 233 8.94 -24.99 31.27
N ARG A 234 9.01 -24.34 32.44
CA ARG A 234 8.80 -24.98 33.74
C ARG A 234 7.36 -24.88 34.23
N SER A 235 6.62 -23.86 33.77
CA SER A 235 5.25 -23.58 34.20
C SER A 235 4.27 -23.53 33.03
N GLY A 236 4.44 -22.61 32.09
CA GLY A 236 3.45 -22.31 31.05
C GLY A 236 3.12 -23.49 30.16
N VAL A 237 4.13 -24.08 29.48
CA VAL A 237 3.90 -25.25 28.60
C VAL A 237 3.37 -26.47 29.36
N PRO A 238 3.90 -26.84 30.55
CA PRO A 238 3.33 -27.93 31.37
C PRO A 238 1.87 -27.70 31.75
N ASN A 239 1.48 -26.49 32.18
CA ASN A 239 0.11 -26.14 32.54
C ASN A 239 -0.82 -26.19 31.31
N ALA A 240 -0.37 -25.69 30.15
CA ALA A 240 -1.12 -25.80 28.90
C ALA A 240 -1.38 -27.26 28.51
N ILE A 241 -0.35 -28.10 28.57
CA ILE A 241 -0.47 -29.56 28.32
C ILE A 241 -1.47 -30.19 29.27
N LYS A 242 -1.44 -29.84 30.56
CA LYS A 242 -2.37 -30.37 31.55
C LYS A 242 -3.82 -30.00 31.19
N VAL A 243 -4.07 -28.75 30.84
CA VAL A 243 -5.42 -28.29 30.41
C VAL A 243 -5.88 -29.01 29.15
N PHE A 244 -5.03 -29.17 28.14
CA PHE A 244 -5.39 -29.89 26.91
C PHE A 244 -5.72 -31.36 27.16
N LYS A 245 -5.01 -32.04 28.06
CA LYS A 245 -5.32 -33.43 28.48
C LYS A 245 -6.70 -33.53 29.15
N GLU A 246 -6.96 -32.67 30.14
CA GLU A 246 -8.23 -32.64 30.85
C GLU A 246 -9.42 -32.37 29.93
N MET A 247 -9.27 -31.42 29.00
CA MET A 247 -10.33 -31.11 28.05
C MET A 247 -10.56 -32.26 27.05
N LYS A 248 -9.49 -32.91 26.58
CA LYS A 248 -9.58 -34.08 25.71
C LYS A 248 -10.26 -35.25 26.41
N GLU A 249 -9.92 -35.53 27.67
CA GLU A 249 -10.55 -36.53 28.52
C GLU A 249 -12.04 -36.24 28.79
N ALA A 250 -12.39 -34.94 28.88
CA ALA A 250 -13.79 -34.50 28.99
C ALA A 250 -14.56 -34.53 27.65
N GLY A 251 -13.95 -35.00 26.57
CA GLY A 251 -14.59 -35.12 25.25
C GLY A 251 -14.74 -33.80 24.50
N VAL A 252 -14.06 -32.72 24.92
CA VAL A 252 -14.09 -31.45 24.22
C VAL A 252 -13.33 -31.58 22.90
N ARG A 253 -13.97 -31.17 21.80
CA ARG A 253 -13.31 -31.01 20.50
C ARG A 253 -12.69 -29.61 20.43
N PHE A 254 -11.39 -29.57 20.17
CA PHE A 254 -10.72 -28.31 19.87
C PHE A 254 -10.90 -27.96 18.38
N GLY A 255 -11.11 -26.69 18.09
CA GLY A 255 -10.85 -26.13 16.78
C GLY A 255 -9.35 -25.87 16.63
N ARG A 256 -8.94 -24.62 16.59
CA ARG A 256 -7.51 -24.25 16.65
C ARG A 256 -7.08 -24.15 18.12
N TYR A 257 -6.05 -24.90 18.52
CA TYR A 257 -5.51 -24.86 19.87
C TYR A 257 -3.98 -24.87 19.85
N GLY A 258 -3.37 -24.44 20.94
CA GLY A 258 -1.91 -24.40 21.05
C GLY A 258 -1.43 -23.37 22.07
N ILE A 259 -0.20 -22.92 21.86
CA ILE A 259 0.47 -21.98 22.76
C ILE A 259 0.93 -20.73 22.01
N ARG A 260 1.07 -19.61 22.76
CA ARG A 260 1.71 -18.40 22.28
C ARG A 260 2.91 -18.03 23.14
N ILE A 261 4.02 -17.69 22.48
CA ILE A 261 5.28 -17.23 23.10
C ILE A 261 5.51 -15.78 22.63
N ASP A 262 5.63 -14.85 23.58
CA ASP A 262 5.73 -13.40 23.32
C ASP A 262 7.10 -12.82 23.73
N SER A 263 7.99 -13.63 24.32
CA SER A 263 9.28 -13.18 24.87
C SER A 263 10.37 -14.25 24.84
N GLY A 264 11.61 -13.82 25.11
CA GLY A 264 12.78 -14.68 25.17
C GLY A 264 13.32 -15.11 23.82
N ASP A 265 14.18 -16.15 23.80
CA ASP A 265 14.70 -16.74 22.57
C ASP A 265 13.62 -17.62 21.91
N LEU A 266 12.92 -17.05 20.92
CA LEU A 266 11.80 -17.70 20.25
C LEU A 266 12.20 -19.00 19.55
N ALA A 267 13.42 -19.09 18.98
CA ALA A 267 13.89 -20.30 18.33
C ALA A 267 14.13 -21.43 19.34
N TYR A 268 14.80 -21.14 20.45
CA TYR A 268 15.05 -22.10 21.52
C TYR A 268 13.73 -22.54 22.19
N MET A 269 12.91 -21.56 22.61
CA MET A 269 11.66 -21.81 23.34
C MET A 269 10.67 -22.62 22.51
N SER A 270 10.45 -22.28 21.22
CA SER A 270 9.52 -23.00 20.36
C SER A 270 9.94 -24.44 20.11
N LYS A 271 11.22 -24.71 19.88
CA LYS A 271 11.74 -26.08 19.72
C LYS A 271 11.60 -26.93 20.99
N LYS A 272 11.80 -26.33 22.16
CA LYS A 272 11.62 -27.04 23.44
C LYS A 272 10.14 -27.29 23.71
N ALA A 273 9.29 -26.27 23.52
CA ALA A 273 7.84 -26.39 23.69
C ALA A 273 7.26 -27.45 22.73
N ARG A 274 7.69 -27.47 21.46
CA ARG A 274 7.26 -28.48 20.47
C ARG A 274 7.57 -29.91 20.96
N LYS A 275 8.79 -30.15 21.43
CA LYS A 275 9.16 -31.47 21.99
C LYS A 275 8.29 -31.86 23.19
N MET A 276 7.90 -30.92 24.05
CA MET A 276 7.06 -31.17 25.20
C MET A 276 5.61 -31.50 24.78
N LEU A 277 5.07 -30.75 23.81
CA LEU A 277 3.73 -30.96 23.24
C LEU A 277 3.67 -32.33 22.54
N ASP A 278 4.67 -32.67 21.72
CA ASP A 278 4.73 -33.96 21.00
C ASP A 278 4.84 -35.14 21.97
N ALA A 279 5.71 -35.04 22.99
CA ALA A 279 5.82 -36.09 24.02
C ALA A 279 4.51 -36.29 24.84
N ALA A 280 3.66 -35.28 24.88
CA ALA A 280 2.35 -35.33 25.53
C ALA A 280 1.22 -35.80 24.56
N GLY A 281 1.51 -36.01 23.27
CA GLY A 281 0.57 -36.44 22.26
C GLY A 281 -0.23 -35.34 21.58
N PHE A 282 0.27 -34.09 21.59
CA PHE A 282 -0.32 -32.89 20.98
C PHE A 282 0.51 -32.40 19.78
N ASN A 283 0.72 -33.29 18.80
CA ASN A 283 1.55 -33.02 17.62
C ASN A 283 0.95 -31.96 16.69
N ASP A 284 -0.36 -31.76 16.77
CA ASP A 284 -1.17 -30.82 15.99
C ASP A 284 -1.42 -29.47 16.70
N ALA A 285 -0.96 -29.32 17.96
CA ALA A 285 -1.07 -28.06 18.68
C ALA A 285 -0.18 -26.99 18.03
N SER A 286 -0.76 -25.82 17.73
CA SER A 286 -0.03 -24.70 17.12
C SER A 286 0.92 -24.01 18.09
N ILE A 287 2.03 -23.47 17.57
CA ILE A 287 2.92 -22.57 18.31
C ILE A 287 2.90 -21.21 17.61
N VAL A 288 2.35 -20.22 18.28
CA VAL A 288 2.26 -18.84 17.83
C VAL A 288 3.41 -18.03 18.44
N ALA A 289 4.14 -17.30 17.63
CA ALA A 289 5.10 -16.32 18.12
C ALA A 289 4.57 -14.90 17.95
N SER A 290 4.84 -14.06 18.92
CA SER A 290 4.67 -12.61 18.88
C SER A 290 5.88 -11.94 19.54
N SER A 291 5.90 -10.65 19.75
CA SER A 291 7.05 -9.82 20.11
C SER A 291 7.55 -9.03 18.89
N ASP A 292 8.52 -8.19 18.99
CA ASP A 292 9.00 -7.23 17.97
C ASP A 292 9.42 -7.86 16.61
N LEU A 293 8.49 -8.62 16.01
CA LEU A 293 8.69 -9.36 14.78
C LEU A 293 8.68 -8.42 13.56
N ASP A 294 9.55 -8.77 12.60
CA ASP A 294 9.58 -8.24 11.23
C ASP A 294 10.01 -9.34 10.26
N GLU A 295 10.07 -9.04 8.97
CA GLU A 295 10.49 -9.97 7.92
C GLU A 295 11.90 -10.52 8.15
N ASN A 296 12.83 -9.73 8.71
CA ASN A 296 14.21 -10.15 8.94
C ASN A 296 14.29 -11.15 10.10
N LEU A 297 13.62 -10.87 11.21
CA LEU A 297 13.59 -11.76 12.35
C LEU A 297 12.84 -13.06 12.01
N ILE A 298 11.72 -12.98 11.31
CA ILE A 298 10.96 -14.17 10.86
C ILE A 298 11.84 -15.04 9.94
N SER A 299 12.52 -14.44 8.96
CA SER A 299 13.45 -15.16 8.08
C SER A 299 14.57 -15.86 8.89
N SER A 300 15.14 -15.15 9.86
CA SER A 300 16.15 -15.73 10.75
C SER A 300 15.62 -16.91 11.57
N LEU A 301 14.41 -16.79 12.13
CA LEU A 301 13.77 -17.87 12.89
C LEU A 301 13.46 -19.09 12.01
N LYS A 302 13.02 -18.87 10.76
CA LYS A 302 12.84 -19.94 9.76
C LYS A 302 14.17 -20.66 9.45
N LEU A 303 15.24 -19.92 9.20
CA LEU A 303 16.59 -20.50 8.98
C LEU A 303 17.07 -21.31 10.19
N GLN A 304 16.77 -20.86 11.40
CA GLN A 304 17.08 -21.57 12.64
C GLN A 304 16.15 -22.78 12.85
N LYS A 305 15.17 -23.04 11.96
CA LYS A 305 14.18 -24.11 12.10
C LYS A 305 13.39 -23.99 13.42
N ALA A 306 12.98 -22.78 13.78
CA ALA A 306 12.05 -22.54 14.88
C ALA A 306 10.75 -23.28 14.62
N SER A 307 10.16 -23.90 15.65
CA SER A 307 8.90 -24.62 15.54
C SER A 307 7.73 -23.68 15.77
N ILE A 308 7.50 -22.78 14.80
CA ILE A 308 6.48 -21.74 14.87
C ILE A 308 5.58 -21.88 13.63
N ASP A 309 4.26 -21.87 13.83
CA ASP A 309 3.25 -22.07 12.78
C ASP A 309 2.49 -20.78 12.46
N SER A 310 2.60 -19.77 13.31
CA SER A 310 1.86 -18.51 13.15
C SER A 310 2.58 -17.34 13.82
N TRP A 311 2.38 -16.16 13.27
CA TRP A 311 3.11 -14.95 13.61
C TRP A 311 2.13 -13.83 13.95
N GLY A 312 2.23 -13.25 15.15
CA GLY A 312 1.53 -12.03 15.55
C GLY A 312 2.45 -10.83 15.41
N VAL A 313 2.30 -10.05 14.35
CA VAL A 313 3.20 -8.95 14.03
C VAL A 313 2.54 -7.62 14.35
N GLY A 314 3.20 -6.80 15.16
CA GLY A 314 2.62 -5.55 15.69
C GLY A 314 3.35 -4.30 15.19
N THR A 315 4.20 -3.74 16.06
CA THR A 315 4.81 -2.41 15.91
C THR A 315 5.48 -2.21 14.54
N LYS A 316 6.40 -3.08 14.18
CA LYS A 316 7.21 -2.91 12.97
C LYS A 316 6.41 -3.02 11.67
N LEU A 317 5.29 -3.74 11.69
CA LEU A 317 4.35 -3.82 10.56
C LEU A 317 3.53 -2.54 10.44
N ILE A 318 2.76 -2.18 11.48
CA ILE A 318 1.78 -1.10 11.41
C ILE A 318 2.40 0.29 11.28
N THR A 319 3.66 0.44 11.67
CA THR A 319 4.41 1.70 11.54
C THR A 319 5.38 1.71 10.36
N SER A 320 5.52 0.59 9.64
CA SER A 320 6.59 0.40 8.64
C SER A 320 7.93 0.94 9.17
N ALA A 321 8.39 0.39 10.30
CA ALA A 321 9.40 0.99 11.17
C ALA A 321 10.75 1.30 10.50
N ASP A 322 11.10 0.58 9.45
CA ASP A 322 12.33 0.73 8.65
C ASP A 322 12.19 1.74 7.49
N CYS A 323 10.94 2.07 7.11
CA CYS A 323 10.65 3.05 6.06
C CYS A 323 9.38 3.83 6.42
N PRO A 324 9.48 5.02 7.01
CA PRO A 324 8.32 5.73 7.56
C PRO A 324 7.43 6.43 6.52
N ALA A 325 7.87 6.50 5.25
CA ALA A 325 7.15 7.19 4.19
C ALA A 325 7.26 6.47 2.85
N PHE A 326 6.14 6.37 2.11
CA PHE A 326 6.10 5.79 0.77
C PHE A 326 6.78 6.69 -0.28
N GLY A 327 6.77 8.00 -0.06
CA GLY A 327 7.43 8.97 -0.94
C GLY A 327 6.69 9.22 -2.25
N GLY A 328 5.38 9.00 -2.29
CA GLY A 328 4.54 9.36 -3.42
C GLY A 328 4.54 10.87 -3.66
N VAL A 329 4.39 11.27 -4.91
CA VAL A 329 4.32 12.65 -5.39
C VAL A 329 3.19 12.80 -6.40
N TYR A 330 2.68 14.01 -6.53
CA TYR A 330 1.62 14.36 -7.47
C TYR A 330 2.13 15.49 -8.37
N LYS A 331 2.14 15.31 -9.69
CA LYS A 331 2.81 16.25 -10.59
C LYS A 331 2.01 16.52 -11.85
N LEU A 332 1.95 17.81 -12.22
CA LEU A 332 1.39 18.26 -13.48
C LEU A 332 2.15 17.64 -14.66
N ALA A 333 1.42 16.97 -15.54
CA ALA A 333 1.95 16.25 -16.69
C ALA A 333 1.52 16.84 -18.04
N ALA A 334 0.33 17.46 -18.12
CA ALA A 334 -0.13 18.15 -19.32
C ALA A 334 -1.15 19.24 -18.99
N ILE A 335 -1.30 20.22 -19.87
CA ILE A 335 -2.33 21.26 -19.85
C ILE A 335 -3.03 21.27 -21.20
N GLN A 336 -4.36 21.27 -21.21
CA GLN A 336 -5.14 21.39 -22.42
C GLN A 336 -5.12 22.84 -22.94
N ASN A 337 -4.79 23.03 -24.21
CA ASN A 337 -4.82 24.32 -24.88
C ASN A 337 -6.25 24.66 -25.39
N GLU A 338 -6.40 25.83 -26.01
CA GLU A 338 -7.69 26.31 -26.53
C GLU A 338 -8.28 25.41 -27.63
N ASP A 339 -7.44 24.66 -28.36
CA ASP A 339 -7.86 23.71 -29.38
C ASP A 339 -8.27 22.33 -28.80
N GLY A 340 -8.23 22.18 -27.47
CA GLY A 340 -8.55 20.92 -26.78
C GLY A 340 -7.42 19.89 -26.79
N VAL A 341 -6.21 20.26 -27.22
CA VAL A 341 -5.05 19.37 -27.28
C VAL A 341 -4.23 19.47 -25.99
N PHE A 342 -3.86 18.34 -25.40
CA PHE A 342 -2.98 18.30 -24.24
C PHE A 342 -1.52 18.59 -24.62
N GLU A 343 -1.01 19.71 -24.13
CA GLU A 343 0.40 20.07 -24.22
C GLU A 343 1.18 19.41 -23.08
N PRO A 344 2.16 18.55 -23.37
CA PRO A 344 2.99 17.91 -22.36
C PRO A 344 3.75 18.94 -21.50
N LYS A 345 3.78 18.73 -20.18
CA LYS A 345 4.55 19.53 -19.23
C LYS A 345 5.55 18.65 -18.50
N ILE A 346 6.75 19.16 -18.27
CA ILE A 346 7.83 18.45 -17.60
C ILE A 346 8.38 19.28 -16.43
N LYS A 347 8.54 18.64 -15.27
CA LYS A 347 9.28 19.24 -14.16
C LYS A 347 10.74 18.81 -14.23
N LEU A 348 11.62 19.77 -14.39
CA LEU A 348 13.06 19.56 -14.37
C LEU A 348 13.61 19.55 -12.94
N SER A 349 14.76 18.93 -12.77
CA SER A 349 15.47 18.85 -11.50
C SER A 349 16.96 18.63 -11.75
N GLU A 350 17.81 19.13 -10.86
CA GLU A 350 19.24 18.80 -10.84
C GLU A 350 19.49 17.30 -10.67
N ASN A 351 18.58 16.61 -9.98
CA ASN A 351 18.58 15.15 -9.85
C ASN A 351 17.78 14.52 -11.00
N THR A 352 18.44 13.82 -11.89
CA THR A 352 17.84 13.19 -13.10
C THR A 352 16.66 12.28 -12.78
N TRP A 353 16.73 11.51 -11.70
CA TRP A 353 15.65 10.62 -11.24
C TRP A 353 14.40 11.37 -10.73
N LYS A 354 14.47 12.71 -10.54
CA LYS A 354 13.31 13.55 -10.18
C LYS A 354 12.61 14.17 -11.40
N ILE A 355 13.15 13.97 -12.60
CA ILE A 355 12.56 14.45 -13.85
C ILE A 355 11.31 13.62 -14.15
N THR A 356 10.18 14.30 -14.39
CA THR A 356 8.90 13.64 -14.61
C THR A 356 8.73 13.13 -16.04
N ASN A 357 7.82 12.21 -16.26
CA ASN A 357 7.37 11.79 -17.59
C ASN A 357 6.20 12.69 -18.00
N PRO A 358 6.30 13.40 -19.16
CA PRO A 358 5.28 14.37 -19.58
C PRO A 358 4.08 13.73 -20.27
N GLY A 359 2.97 14.48 -20.39
CA GLY A 359 1.83 14.13 -21.22
C GLY A 359 0.70 13.38 -20.49
N ASP A 360 -0.41 13.18 -21.19
CA ASP A 360 -1.50 12.29 -20.77
C ASP A 360 -1.10 10.84 -21.08
N LYS A 361 -0.97 9.99 -20.05
CA LYS A 361 -0.31 8.69 -20.13
C LYS A 361 -1.19 7.55 -19.62
N THR A 362 -0.84 6.35 -20.07
CA THR A 362 -1.28 5.07 -19.51
C THR A 362 -0.10 4.14 -19.29
N ILE A 363 -0.32 3.00 -18.64
CA ILE A 363 0.70 1.98 -18.35
C ILE A 363 0.25 0.65 -18.89
N PHE A 364 1.16 -0.03 -19.57
CA PHE A 364 1.00 -1.40 -20.02
C PHE A 364 2.00 -2.31 -19.30
N ARG A 365 1.51 -3.29 -18.57
CA ARG A 365 2.34 -4.36 -18.00
C ARG A 365 2.62 -5.41 -19.05
N ILE A 366 3.88 -5.74 -19.22
CA ILE A 366 4.37 -6.72 -20.17
C ILE A 366 4.73 -8.01 -19.42
N TYR A 367 4.17 -9.11 -19.85
CA TYR A 367 4.45 -10.44 -19.35
C TYR A 367 5.18 -11.27 -20.40
N ASP A 368 5.96 -12.25 -19.96
CA ASP A 368 6.40 -13.32 -20.85
C ASP A 368 5.28 -14.36 -21.10
N MET A 369 5.57 -15.37 -21.87
CA MET A 369 4.61 -16.42 -22.21
C MET A 369 4.30 -17.38 -21.07
N GLU A 370 5.06 -17.32 -19.96
CA GLU A 370 4.83 -18.06 -18.72
C GLU A 370 4.00 -17.23 -17.71
N GLY A 371 3.68 -15.97 -18.05
CA GLY A 371 2.92 -15.04 -17.20
C GLY A 371 3.76 -14.32 -16.16
N LYS A 372 5.08 -14.29 -16.33
CA LYS A 372 6.00 -13.51 -15.48
C LYS A 372 6.20 -12.10 -16.01
N ILE A 373 6.30 -11.13 -15.10
CA ILE A 373 6.50 -9.73 -15.46
C ILE A 373 7.88 -9.56 -16.11
N LYS A 374 7.91 -9.04 -17.34
CA LYS A 374 9.14 -8.62 -18.04
C LYS A 374 9.49 -7.16 -17.77
N GLY A 375 8.49 -6.31 -17.59
CA GLY A 375 8.61 -4.88 -17.34
C GLY A 375 7.30 -4.17 -17.54
N ASP A 376 7.28 -2.86 -17.27
CA ASP A 376 6.13 -2.01 -17.53
C ASP A 376 6.49 -0.93 -18.56
N LEU A 377 5.53 -0.60 -19.41
CA LEU A 377 5.69 0.33 -20.52
C LEU A 377 4.73 1.50 -20.35
N ILE A 378 5.27 2.70 -20.12
CA ILE A 378 4.49 3.94 -20.08
C ILE A 378 4.33 4.47 -21.51
N ALA A 379 3.10 4.74 -21.90
CA ALA A 379 2.72 5.23 -23.21
C ALA A 379 1.82 6.47 -23.10
N PHE A 380 1.62 7.22 -24.18
CA PHE A 380 0.51 8.16 -24.23
C PHE A 380 -0.84 7.43 -24.18
N ALA A 381 -1.86 8.07 -23.65
CA ALA A 381 -3.19 7.47 -23.49
C ALA A 381 -3.88 7.09 -24.82
N ASP A 382 -3.44 7.66 -25.93
CA ASP A 382 -3.92 7.35 -27.28
C ASP A 382 -3.17 6.19 -27.96
N GLU A 383 -2.06 5.70 -27.36
CA GLU A 383 -1.32 4.55 -27.89
C GLU A 383 -1.97 3.24 -27.46
N LYS A 384 -1.83 2.23 -28.32
CA LYS A 384 -2.25 0.85 -28.01
C LYS A 384 -1.07 -0.07 -28.25
N ILE A 385 -0.87 -1.02 -27.37
CA ILE A 385 0.14 -2.05 -27.50
C ILE A 385 -0.53 -3.34 -27.95
N ILE A 386 -0.09 -3.89 -29.08
CA ILE A 386 -0.67 -5.07 -29.71
C ILE A 386 0.37 -6.19 -29.66
N GLU A 387 -0.02 -7.37 -29.16
CA GLU A 387 0.90 -8.50 -28.91
C GLU A 387 1.56 -9.05 -30.20
N ASP A 388 0.96 -8.79 -31.36
CA ASP A 388 1.46 -9.23 -32.69
C ASP A 388 2.35 -8.19 -33.42
N GLU A 389 2.69 -7.08 -32.70
CA GLU A 389 3.56 -6.02 -33.24
C GLU A 389 4.86 -5.91 -32.46
N GLU A 390 5.91 -5.40 -33.12
CA GLU A 390 7.21 -5.15 -32.52
C GLU A 390 7.24 -3.79 -31.80
N TYR A 391 7.72 -3.73 -30.55
CA TYR A 391 7.93 -2.49 -29.81
C TYR A 391 9.31 -2.42 -29.21
N MET A 392 9.91 -1.22 -29.27
CA MET A 392 11.13 -0.91 -28.54
C MET A 392 10.76 -0.11 -27.27
N MET A 393 11.11 -0.63 -26.11
CA MET A 393 11.01 0.01 -24.82
C MET A 393 12.30 0.81 -24.56
N PHE A 394 12.16 2.04 -24.02
CA PHE A 394 13.27 2.97 -23.81
C PHE A 394 13.37 3.33 -22.34
N ASP A 395 14.51 3.02 -21.70
CA ASP A 395 14.78 3.46 -20.33
C ASP A 395 14.78 5.00 -20.25
N PRO A 396 13.98 5.60 -19.34
CA PRO A 396 13.84 7.05 -19.24
C PRO A 396 15.05 7.77 -18.65
N ILE A 397 15.99 7.06 -18.03
CA ILE A 397 17.17 7.59 -17.34
C ILE A 397 18.45 7.14 -18.07
N GLU A 398 18.63 5.82 -18.22
CA GLU A 398 19.79 5.22 -18.90
C GLU A 398 19.51 5.06 -20.41
N THR A 399 19.58 6.18 -21.13
CA THR A 399 19.13 6.32 -22.53
C THR A 399 19.76 5.34 -23.53
N TRP A 400 20.83 4.63 -23.14
CA TRP A 400 21.47 3.58 -23.94
C TRP A 400 20.78 2.22 -23.76
N LYS A 401 20.04 2.01 -22.66
CA LYS A 401 19.27 0.77 -22.43
C LYS A 401 17.99 0.77 -23.24
N LYS A 402 17.73 -0.34 -23.90
CA LYS A 402 16.52 -0.57 -24.68
C LYS A 402 16.15 -2.05 -24.62
N THR A 403 14.86 -2.32 -24.58
CA THR A 403 14.33 -3.69 -24.62
C THR A 403 13.42 -3.85 -25.82
N LEU A 404 13.68 -4.89 -26.62
CA LEU A 404 12.84 -5.23 -27.77
C LEU A 404 11.75 -6.21 -27.35
N LEU A 405 10.49 -5.86 -27.62
CA LEU A 405 9.36 -6.77 -27.52
C LEU A 405 9.13 -7.40 -28.90
N VAL A 406 9.30 -8.72 -28.98
CA VAL A 406 9.15 -9.49 -30.21
C VAL A 406 7.71 -9.98 -30.33
N PRO A 407 7.06 -9.85 -31.48
CA PRO A 407 5.69 -10.32 -31.71
C PRO A 407 5.48 -11.78 -31.29
N GLY A 408 4.42 -12.03 -30.55
CA GLY A 408 4.07 -13.37 -30.06
C GLY A 408 4.93 -13.92 -28.92
N GLU A 409 5.90 -13.13 -28.38
CA GLU A 409 6.75 -13.51 -27.24
C GLU A 409 6.40 -12.75 -25.95
N PHE A 410 5.31 -12.00 -25.95
CA PHE A 410 4.83 -11.26 -24.79
C PHE A 410 3.31 -11.19 -24.72
N LYS A 411 2.78 -10.93 -23.54
CA LYS A 411 1.40 -10.58 -23.25
C LYS A 411 1.34 -9.19 -22.65
N VAL A 412 0.20 -8.50 -22.84
CA VAL A 412 0.04 -7.12 -22.39
C VAL A 412 -1.26 -6.95 -21.58
N ARG A 413 -1.18 -6.12 -20.53
CA ARG A 413 -2.35 -5.68 -19.75
C ARG A 413 -2.21 -4.20 -19.42
N GLU A 414 -3.22 -3.41 -19.74
CA GLU A 414 -3.32 -2.03 -19.28
C GLU A 414 -3.63 -2.01 -17.77
N LEU A 415 -2.91 -1.17 -17.01
CA LEU A 415 -3.03 -1.13 -15.56
C LEU A 415 -4.00 -0.06 -15.06
N LEU A 416 -4.08 1.10 -15.75
CA LEU A 416 -4.99 2.17 -15.34
C LEU A 416 -6.42 1.85 -15.77
N VAL A 417 -7.33 1.79 -14.79
CA VAL A 417 -8.76 1.61 -15.05
C VAL A 417 -9.53 2.90 -14.75
N PRO A 418 -10.65 3.18 -15.44
CA PRO A 418 -11.48 4.34 -15.14
C PRO A 418 -12.13 4.20 -13.76
N VAL A 419 -12.00 5.23 -12.92
CA VAL A 419 -12.59 5.31 -11.57
C VAL A 419 -13.70 6.35 -11.50
N PHE A 420 -13.43 7.55 -12.02
CA PHE A 420 -14.42 8.59 -12.25
C PHE A 420 -14.38 9.02 -13.71
N ILE A 421 -15.55 9.21 -14.31
CA ILE A 421 -15.72 9.80 -15.64
C ILE A 421 -16.72 10.94 -15.52
N LYS A 422 -16.30 12.15 -15.89
CA LYS A 422 -17.09 13.38 -15.77
C LYS A 422 -17.72 13.54 -14.37
N GLY A 423 -16.92 13.31 -13.34
CA GLY A 423 -17.34 13.40 -11.94
C GLY A 423 -18.20 12.23 -11.44
N GLN A 424 -18.57 11.29 -12.28
CA GLN A 424 -19.35 10.11 -11.90
C GLN A 424 -18.45 8.93 -11.60
N CYS A 425 -18.61 8.32 -10.42
CA CYS A 425 -17.87 7.10 -10.07
C CYS A 425 -18.39 5.93 -10.91
N VAL A 426 -17.49 5.33 -11.70
CA VAL A 426 -17.78 4.18 -12.57
C VAL A 426 -17.11 2.89 -12.08
N TYR A 427 -16.29 2.97 -11.03
CA TYR A 427 -15.58 1.84 -10.44
C TYR A 427 -16.30 1.30 -9.21
N THR A 428 -16.39 -0.02 -9.12
CA THR A 428 -16.88 -0.72 -7.92
C THR A 428 -15.69 -1.36 -7.21
N SER A 429 -15.37 -0.91 -6.00
CA SER A 429 -14.29 -1.48 -5.21
C SER A 429 -14.65 -2.91 -4.79
N PRO A 430 -13.77 -3.90 -5.04
CA PRO A 430 -13.93 -5.24 -4.51
C PRO A 430 -13.82 -5.24 -2.97
N SER A 431 -14.27 -6.32 -2.33
CA SER A 431 -14.01 -6.51 -0.90
C SER A 431 -12.51 -6.67 -0.60
N VAL A 432 -12.09 -6.34 0.63
CA VAL A 432 -10.68 -6.48 1.04
C VAL A 432 -10.16 -7.91 0.86
N MET A 433 -11.01 -8.91 1.06
CA MET A 433 -10.62 -10.31 0.86
C MET A 433 -10.41 -10.65 -0.62
N GLU A 434 -11.23 -10.11 -1.52
CA GLU A 434 -11.02 -10.25 -2.97
C GLU A 434 -9.75 -9.54 -3.42
N ILE A 435 -9.48 -8.33 -2.90
CA ILE A 435 -8.24 -7.58 -3.17
C ILE A 435 -7.02 -8.38 -2.67
N ARG A 436 -7.10 -8.99 -1.50
CA ARG A 436 -6.04 -9.86 -0.96
C ARG A 436 -5.73 -11.04 -1.87
N GLU A 437 -6.75 -11.73 -2.36
CA GLU A 437 -6.58 -12.86 -3.29
C GLU A 437 -6.05 -12.39 -4.66
N TYR A 438 -6.46 -11.22 -5.12
CA TYR A 438 -5.89 -10.58 -6.30
C TYR A 438 -4.41 -10.21 -6.10
N CYS A 439 -4.06 -9.59 -4.97
CA CYS A 439 -2.67 -9.28 -4.61
C CYS A 439 -1.79 -10.54 -4.58
N LYS A 440 -2.30 -11.65 -4.04
CA LYS A 440 -1.59 -12.93 -4.06
C LYS A 440 -1.26 -13.38 -5.48
N LYS A 441 -2.22 -13.28 -6.42
CA LYS A 441 -2.00 -13.61 -7.83
C LYS A 441 -1.00 -12.66 -8.51
N GLU A 442 -1.07 -11.36 -8.22
CA GLU A 442 -0.09 -10.38 -8.69
C GLU A 442 1.34 -10.72 -8.22
N MET A 443 1.48 -11.10 -6.94
CA MET A 443 2.76 -11.54 -6.38
C MET A 443 3.32 -12.80 -7.05
N GLU A 444 2.46 -13.68 -7.56
CA GLU A 444 2.86 -14.89 -8.30
C GLU A 444 3.41 -14.58 -9.70
N THR A 445 3.09 -13.41 -10.27
CA THR A 445 3.65 -12.97 -11.57
C THR A 445 5.08 -12.43 -11.47
N LEU A 446 5.53 -12.08 -10.26
CA LEU A 446 6.92 -11.67 -10.02
C LEU A 446 7.89 -12.85 -10.10
N TRP A 447 9.10 -12.57 -10.57
CA TRP A 447 10.22 -13.49 -10.45
C TRP A 447 10.65 -13.63 -8.97
N ASP A 448 11.23 -14.76 -8.61
CA ASP A 448 11.72 -14.99 -7.25
C ASP A 448 12.81 -13.97 -6.87
N GLU A 449 13.63 -13.57 -7.84
CA GLU A 449 14.67 -12.55 -7.70
C GLU A 449 14.10 -11.18 -7.31
N THR A 450 12.93 -10.82 -7.80
CA THR A 450 12.24 -9.56 -7.46
C THR A 450 11.60 -9.61 -6.07
N ARG A 451 11.14 -10.80 -5.64
CA ARG A 451 10.46 -11.00 -4.35
C ARG A 451 11.39 -11.13 -3.15
N ARG A 452 12.66 -11.44 -3.35
CA ARG A 452 13.60 -11.65 -2.23
C ARG A 452 13.77 -10.39 -1.39
N LEU A 453 14.00 -10.59 -0.09
CA LEU A 453 14.06 -9.52 0.90
C LEU A 453 15.33 -8.69 0.85
N ILE A 454 16.42 -9.26 0.32
CA ILE A 454 17.75 -8.63 0.28
C ILE A 454 18.23 -8.62 -1.16
N ASN A 455 18.65 -7.45 -1.62
CA ASN A 455 19.13 -7.21 -2.99
C ASN A 455 18.16 -7.76 -4.06
N PRO A 456 16.88 -7.32 -4.07
CA PRO A 456 15.93 -7.76 -5.08
C PRO A 456 16.34 -7.28 -6.47
N HIS A 457 15.91 -8.01 -7.48
CA HIS A 457 16.02 -7.55 -8.87
C HIS A 457 15.00 -6.43 -9.12
N GLU A 458 15.42 -5.35 -9.77
CA GLU A 458 14.54 -4.25 -10.17
C GLU A 458 13.86 -4.56 -11.49
N VAL A 459 12.56 -4.32 -11.56
CA VAL A 459 11.78 -4.43 -12.79
C VAL A 459 11.87 -3.13 -13.57
N HIS A 460 12.10 -3.21 -14.87
CA HIS A 460 12.20 -2.05 -15.75
C HIS A 460 10.84 -1.38 -15.96
N VAL A 461 10.82 -0.05 -15.89
CA VAL A 461 9.69 0.81 -16.23
C VAL A 461 10.15 1.76 -17.33
N ASP A 462 9.83 1.41 -18.55
CA ASP A 462 10.33 2.03 -19.77
C ASP A 462 9.25 2.87 -20.47
N LEU A 463 9.65 3.65 -21.45
CA LEU A 463 8.78 4.51 -22.24
C LEU A 463 8.61 3.97 -23.67
N THR A 464 7.43 4.22 -24.30
CA THR A 464 7.29 4.06 -25.75
C THR A 464 8.20 5.04 -26.48
N LYS A 465 8.52 4.73 -27.72
CA LYS A 465 9.33 5.62 -28.59
C LYS A 465 8.73 7.01 -28.70
N LYS A 466 7.40 7.12 -28.86
CA LYS A 466 6.68 8.40 -28.96
C LYS A 466 6.85 9.23 -27.71
N LEU A 467 6.62 8.65 -26.53
CA LEU A 467 6.75 9.33 -25.26
C LEU A 467 8.21 9.71 -24.95
N TRP A 468 9.15 8.81 -25.24
CA TRP A 468 10.57 9.06 -25.06
C TRP A 468 11.08 10.22 -25.93
N ASP A 469 10.66 10.29 -27.21
CA ASP A 469 11.01 11.39 -28.12
C ASP A 469 10.47 12.74 -27.63
N VAL A 470 9.21 12.78 -27.14
CA VAL A 470 8.62 14.01 -26.57
C VAL A 470 9.37 14.44 -25.32
N LYS A 471 9.68 13.52 -24.40
CA LYS A 471 10.47 13.82 -23.20
C LYS A 471 11.83 14.38 -23.55
N LYS A 472 12.54 13.76 -24.50
CA LYS A 472 13.85 14.20 -24.98
C LYS A 472 13.78 15.59 -25.60
N LYS A 473 12.80 15.83 -26.47
CA LYS A 473 12.59 17.15 -27.09
C LYS A 473 12.40 18.26 -26.04
N LEU A 474 11.56 18.04 -25.02
CA LEU A 474 11.33 19.02 -23.96
C LEU A 474 12.60 19.31 -23.16
N LEU A 475 13.47 18.32 -22.93
CA LEU A 475 14.76 18.49 -22.28
C LEU A 475 15.73 19.30 -23.16
N ASP A 476 15.79 19.00 -24.45
CA ASP A 476 16.65 19.68 -25.42
C ASP A 476 16.22 21.15 -25.61
N ASP A 477 14.92 21.42 -25.72
CA ASP A 477 14.35 22.77 -25.86
C ASP A 477 14.71 23.63 -24.64
N TYR A 478 14.62 23.07 -23.42
CA TYR A 478 15.01 23.78 -22.19
C TYR A 478 16.52 24.09 -22.15
N ASN A 479 17.36 23.13 -22.52
CA ASN A 479 18.82 23.33 -22.55
C ASN A 479 19.22 24.39 -23.58
N ASN A 480 18.56 24.42 -24.72
CA ASN A 480 18.79 25.42 -25.77
C ASN A 480 18.37 26.82 -25.30
N ALA A 481 17.22 26.95 -24.61
CA ALA A 481 16.79 28.24 -24.06
C ALA A 481 17.79 28.82 -23.03
N LEU A 482 18.35 27.96 -22.14
CA LEU A 482 19.37 28.37 -21.19
C LEU A 482 20.70 28.81 -21.85
N GLN A 483 21.07 28.25 -22.99
CA GLN A 483 22.28 28.67 -23.71
C GLN A 483 22.10 30.04 -24.39
N ILE A 484 20.90 30.31 -24.91
CA ILE A 484 20.57 31.60 -25.52
C ILE A 484 20.63 32.72 -24.45
N ASP A 485 20.08 32.52 -23.26
CA ASP A 485 20.14 33.49 -22.15
C ASP A 485 21.58 33.76 -21.69
N LYS A 486 22.46 32.77 -21.67
CA LYS A 486 23.87 32.96 -21.34
C LYS A 486 24.61 33.84 -22.36
N HIS A 487 24.25 33.76 -23.63
CA HIS A 487 24.81 34.60 -24.67
C HIS A 487 24.23 36.05 -24.66
N ALA A 488 22.96 36.20 -24.23
CA ALA A 488 22.32 37.50 -24.08
C ALA A 488 22.85 38.33 -22.88
N THR A 489 23.39 37.65 -21.84
CA THR A 489 23.91 38.31 -20.63
C THR A 489 25.39 38.72 -20.76
N VAL A 490 26.06 38.38 -21.87
CA VAL A 490 27.49 38.72 -22.16
C VAL A 490 27.60 39.84 -23.18
N LEU A 491 26.50 40.41 -23.64
CA LEU A 491 26.43 41.66 -24.45
C LEU A 491 25.84 42.79 -23.60
#